data_399e5a210fb47d37997f3c7cfaa34238
#
_entry.id   399e5a210fb47d37997f3c7cfaa34238
#
_cell.length_a   1.000
_cell.length_b   1.000
_cell.length_c   1.000
_cell.angle_alpha   90.00
_cell.angle_beta   90.00
_cell.angle_gamma   90.00
#
_symmetry.space_group_name_H-M   'P 1'
#
loop_
_entity.id
_entity.type
_entity.pdbx_description
1 polymer ?
#
loop_
_entity_poly.entity_id
_entity_poly.type
_entity_poly.pdbx_seq_one_letter_code
_entity_poly.pdbx_strand_id
1 'polypeptide(L)'
;MNATITPTVQRFLTLLCGEYSNQQQAFDNPPFFAHIFLRYRPLEHLQPGSLLLEHTYAVDPKNPYRLRMIRAEERGTGVIKLWNHTFRDPQRFASATDDEACRKDIQDSDLVCLDQCHYQVTEKEGGYYGEIEPGCRCIVHRDGKDTVLMSSFTLKGESIETLDRGHDPETNERCWVSIAGEFRFQRIASWSNDIPAT
;
A
#
# COMPACT_ATOMS: atom_id res chain seq x y z
N MET A 1 0.48 -25.02 -13.11
CA MET A 1 -0.79 -24.86 -12.35
C MET A 1 -0.98 -23.36 -12.19
N ASN A 2 -2.03 -22.78 -12.79
CA ASN A 2 -2.32 -21.36 -12.57
C ASN A 2 -2.72 -21.21 -11.11
N ALA A 3 -1.91 -20.51 -10.33
CA ALA A 3 -2.27 -20.16 -8.96
C ALA A 3 -3.50 -19.26 -9.03
N THR A 4 -4.59 -19.66 -8.41
CA THR A 4 -5.83 -18.87 -8.30
C THR A 4 -5.81 -18.16 -6.95
N ILE A 5 -6.32 -16.93 -6.90
CA ILE A 5 -6.48 -16.23 -5.62
C ILE A 5 -7.57 -16.92 -4.80
N THR A 6 -7.40 -16.98 -3.47
CA THR A 6 -8.40 -17.54 -2.59
C THR A 6 -9.60 -16.59 -2.43
N PRO A 7 -10.79 -17.08 -2.05
CA PRO A 7 -11.94 -16.21 -1.78
C PRO A 7 -11.66 -15.14 -0.72
N THR A 8 -10.80 -15.43 0.26
CA THR A 8 -10.35 -14.47 1.28
C THR A 8 -9.59 -13.31 0.66
N VAL A 9 -8.58 -13.63 -0.19
CA VAL A 9 -7.80 -12.63 -0.91
C VAL A 9 -8.68 -11.86 -1.89
N GLN A 10 -9.57 -12.54 -2.61
CA GLN A 10 -10.52 -11.91 -3.54
C GLN A 10 -11.35 -10.82 -2.85
N ARG A 11 -11.97 -11.14 -1.70
CA ARG A 11 -12.78 -10.17 -0.93
C ARG A 11 -11.94 -8.97 -0.48
N PHE A 12 -10.73 -9.22 0.02
CA PHE A 12 -9.81 -8.16 0.42
C PHE A 12 -9.45 -7.23 -0.75
N LEU A 13 -9.06 -7.79 -1.90
CA LEU A 13 -8.70 -7.02 -3.09
C LEU A 13 -9.87 -6.23 -3.64
N THR A 14 -11.08 -6.81 -3.66
CA THR A 14 -12.31 -6.13 -4.09
C THR A 14 -12.57 -4.86 -3.26
N LEU A 15 -12.27 -4.93 -1.96
CA LEU A 15 -12.41 -3.77 -1.08
C LEU A 15 -11.26 -2.77 -1.24
N LEU A 16 -10.03 -3.26 -1.51
CA LEU A 16 -8.83 -2.41 -1.56
C LEU A 16 -8.65 -1.71 -2.90
N CYS A 17 -8.94 -2.39 -4.04
CA CYS A 17 -8.59 -1.85 -5.35
C CYS A 17 -9.40 -0.61 -5.71
N GLY A 18 -8.69 0.50 -5.95
CA GLY A 18 -9.29 1.77 -6.25
C GLY A 18 -8.35 2.95 -6.03
N GLU A 19 -8.89 4.13 -6.22
CA GLU A 19 -8.25 5.40 -5.93
C GLU A 19 -8.90 6.03 -4.70
N TYR A 20 -8.07 6.57 -3.81
CA TYR A 20 -8.47 7.17 -2.55
C TYR A 20 -7.84 8.56 -2.39
N SER A 21 -8.56 9.47 -1.72
CA SER A 21 -8.11 10.83 -1.46
C SER A 21 -8.38 11.22 -0.01
N ASN A 22 -7.42 11.92 0.62
CA ASN A 22 -7.62 12.57 1.91
C ASN A 22 -7.95 14.06 1.78
N GLN A 23 -8.53 14.50 0.65
CA GLN A 23 -8.78 15.90 0.35
C GLN A 23 -9.49 16.66 1.48
N GLN A 24 -10.58 16.11 2.01
CA GLN A 24 -11.34 16.74 3.08
C GLN A 24 -10.45 16.97 4.32
N GLN A 25 -9.72 15.95 4.75
CA GLN A 25 -8.82 16.06 5.90
C GLN A 25 -7.72 17.11 5.68
N ALA A 26 -7.13 17.13 4.48
CA ALA A 26 -6.07 18.08 4.15
C ALA A 26 -6.58 19.53 4.11
N PHE A 27 -7.81 19.76 3.64
CA PHE A 27 -8.40 21.10 3.60
C PHE A 27 -8.87 21.58 4.96
N ASP A 28 -9.33 20.70 5.82
CA ASP A 28 -9.73 21.03 7.19
C ASP A 28 -8.51 21.28 8.10
N ASN A 29 -7.35 20.70 7.78
CA ASN A 29 -6.16 20.73 8.63
C ASN A 29 -4.87 20.94 7.79
N PRO A 30 -4.76 22.00 6.99
CA PRO A 30 -3.67 22.17 6.02
C PRO A 30 -2.26 22.17 6.60
N PRO A 31 -2.00 22.65 7.86
CA PRO A 31 -0.65 22.58 8.43
C PRO A 31 -0.17 21.16 8.75
N PHE A 32 -1.10 20.19 8.85
CA PHE A 32 -0.79 18.87 9.37
C PHE A 32 -0.89 17.76 8.32
N PHE A 33 -1.73 17.94 7.29
CA PHE A 33 -1.96 16.93 6.28
C PHE A 33 -1.78 17.49 4.87
N ALA A 34 -0.84 16.93 4.13
CA ALA A 34 -0.78 17.14 2.69
C ALA A 34 -1.96 16.43 2.02
N HIS A 35 -2.48 17.00 0.92
CA HIS A 35 -3.44 16.30 0.08
C HIS A 35 -2.72 15.24 -0.75
N ILE A 36 -3.08 13.98 -0.56
CA ILE A 36 -2.44 12.80 -1.14
C ILE A 36 -3.50 11.92 -1.81
N PHE A 37 -3.12 11.29 -2.92
CA PHE A 37 -3.83 10.16 -3.51
C PHE A 37 -3.13 8.85 -3.19
N LEU A 38 -3.90 7.82 -2.81
CA LEU A 38 -3.49 6.43 -2.76
C LEU A 38 -4.18 5.68 -3.88
N ARG A 39 -3.42 4.91 -4.65
CA ARG A 39 -3.94 4.16 -5.79
C ARG A 39 -3.49 2.70 -5.70
N TYR A 40 -4.45 1.76 -5.78
CA TYR A 40 -4.23 0.32 -5.77
C TYR A 40 -4.78 -0.27 -7.05
N ARG A 41 -3.91 -0.50 -8.05
CA ARG A 41 -4.28 -0.98 -9.39
C ARG A 41 -3.91 -2.44 -9.57
N PRO A 42 -4.83 -3.34 -10.00
CA PRO A 42 -4.49 -4.74 -10.29
C PRO A 42 -3.40 -4.88 -11.37
N LEU A 43 -2.51 -5.86 -11.17
CA LEU A 43 -1.48 -6.29 -12.12
C LEU A 43 -1.77 -7.72 -12.57
N GLU A 44 -2.77 -7.87 -13.45
CA GLU A 44 -3.33 -9.17 -13.84
C GLU A 44 -2.34 -10.09 -14.56
N HIS A 45 -1.33 -9.51 -15.23
CA HIS A 45 -0.32 -10.23 -16.00
C HIS A 45 0.83 -10.79 -15.14
N LEU A 46 0.92 -10.37 -13.88
CA LEU A 46 1.84 -10.93 -12.89
C LEU A 46 1.20 -12.08 -12.11
N GLN A 47 1.82 -12.49 -11.03
CA GLN A 47 1.25 -13.52 -10.16
C GLN A 47 -0.09 -13.04 -9.57
N PRO A 48 -1.09 -13.94 -9.41
CA PRO A 48 -2.38 -13.60 -8.83
C PRO A 48 -2.26 -12.89 -7.49
N GLY A 49 -3.09 -11.87 -7.29
CA GLY A 49 -3.06 -11.03 -6.09
C GLY A 49 -2.07 -9.88 -6.14
N SER A 50 -1.39 -9.66 -7.28
CA SER A 50 -0.44 -8.54 -7.47
C SER A 50 -1.16 -7.24 -7.76
N LEU A 51 -0.72 -6.16 -7.08
CA LEU A 51 -1.22 -4.80 -7.23
C LEU A 51 -0.07 -3.81 -7.39
N LEU A 52 -0.26 -2.82 -8.23
CA LEU A 52 0.52 -1.59 -8.22
C LEU A 52 -0.03 -0.68 -7.11
N LEU A 53 0.83 -0.26 -6.20
CA LEU A 53 0.54 0.74 -5.18
C LEU A 53 1.27 2.02 -5.54
N GLU A 54 0.52 3.11 -5.63
CA GLU A 54 1.06 4.43 -5.91
C GLU A 54 0.58 5.44 -4.87
N HIS A 55 1.50 6.30 -4.41
CA HIS A 55 1.16 7.49 -3.63
C HIS A 55 1.69 8.74 -4.32
N THR A 56 0.81 9.72 -4.51
CA THR A 56 1.16 11.01 -5.12
C THR A 56 0.64 12.17 -4.29
N TYR A 57 1.36 13.29 -4.30
CA TYR A 57 0.81 14.55 -3.81
C TYR A 57 -0.14 15.14 -4.86
N ALA A 58 -1.26 15.70 -4.43
CA ALA A 58 -2.24 16.33 -5.33
C ALA A 58 -1.66 17.52 -6.11
N VAL A 59 -0.63 18.16 -5.59
CA VAL A 59 0.10 19.26 -6.27
C VAL A 59 1.04 18.76 -7.38
N ASP A 60 1.38 17.47 -7.38
CA ASP A 60 2.25 16.83 -8.37
C ASP A 60 1.84 15.39 -8.65
N PRO A 61 0.66 15.19 -9.26
CA PRO A 61 0.06 13.85 -9.40
C PRO A 61 0.77 12.95 -10.43
N LYS A 62 1.70 13.49 -11.21
CA LYS A 62 2.47 12.73 -12.21
C LYS A 62 3.79 12.17 -11.68
N ASN A 63 4.22 12.60 -10.50
CA ASN A 63 5.47 12.17 -9.89
C ASN A 63 5.18 11.45 -8.56
N PRO A 64 4.97 10.14 -8.59
CA PRO A 64 4.73 9.38 -7.39
C PRO A 64 5.94 9.42 -6.45
N TYR A 65 5.73 9.85 -5.20
CA TYR A 65 6.77 9.78 -4.19
C TYR A 65 6.95 8.37 -3.61
N ARG A 66 5.95 7.49 -3.85
CA ARG A 66 6.02 6.07 -3.50
C ARG A 66 5.36 5.24 -4.59
N LEU A 67 6.12 4.33 -5.18
CA LEU A 67 5.65 3.33 -6.12
C LEU A 67 6.10 1.96 -5.63
N ARG A 68 5.17 1.00 -5.52
CA ARG A 68 5.41 -0.36 -5.02
C ARG A 68 4.60 -1.36 -5.82
N MET A 69 5.07 -2.58 -5.86
CA MET A 69 4.22 -3.73 -6.15
C MET A 69 3.97 -4.48 -4.85
N ILE A 70 2.71 -4.72 -4.54
CA ILE A 70 2.31 -5.56 -3.43
C ILE A 70 1.61 -6.81 -3.95
N ARG A 71 1.81 -7.96 -3.28
CA ARG A 71 1.11 -9.19 -3.60
C ARG A 71 0.42 -9.73 -2.36
N ALA A 72 -0.88 -9.92 -2.47
CA ALA A 72 -1.71 -10.51 -1.42
C ALA A 72 -1.71 -12.04 -1.54
N GLU A 73 -1.41 -12.72 -0.45
CA GLU A 73 -1.40 -14.18 -0.37
C GLU A 73 -2.00 -14.63 0.97
N GLU A 74 -2.93 -15.58 0.95
CA GLU A 74 -3.47 -16.13 2.19
C GLU A 74 -2.45 -17.03 2.89
N ARG A 75 -2.21 -16.78 4.17
CA ARG A 75 -1.32 -17.53 5.05
C ARG A 75 -2.10 -18.05 6.26
N GLY A 76 -2.60 -19.28 6.17
CA GLY A 76 -3.48 -19.83 7.18
C GLY A 76 -4.90 -19.25 7.08
N THR A 77 -5.78 -19.64 7.97
CA THR A 77 -7.20 -19.31 7.89
C THR A 77 -7.44 -17.82 8.20
N GLY A 78 -7.83 -17.05 7.17
CA GLY A 78 -8.25 -15.65 7.33
C GLY A 78 -7.13 -14.65 7.54
N VAL A 79 -5.85 -15.07 7.39
CA VAL A 79 -4.69 -14.18 7.48
C VAL A 79 -4.11 -13.97 6.09
N ILE A 80 -3.97 -12.72 5.67
CA ILE A 80 -3.38 -12.35 4.39
C ILE A 80 -2.01 -11.72 4.65
N LYS A 81 -0.98 -12.22 3.94
CA LYS A 81 0.33 -11.57 3.87
C LYS A 81 0.37 -10.68 2.64
N LEU A 82 0.78 -9.43 2.81
CA LEU A 82 1.10 -8.54 1.70
C LEU A 82 2.61 -8.51 1.54
N TRP A 83 3.09 -9.18 0.50
CA TRP A 83 4.48 -9.11 0.07
C TRP A 83 4.75 -7.74 -0.56
N ASN A 84 5.74 -7.03 -0.06
CA ASN A 84 6.06 -5.68 -0.50
C ASN A 84 7.34 -5.68 -1.36
N HIS A 85 7.25 -5.06 -2.55
CA HIS A 85 8.35 -4.95 -3.50
C HIS A 85 8.54 -3.50 -3.92
N THR A 86 9.79 -3.09 -4.09
CA THR A 86 10.12 -1.83 -4.76
C THR A 86 10.52 -2.09 -6.20
N PHE A 87 10.50 -1.05 -7.01
CA PHE A 87 11.02 -1.08 -8.38
C PHE A 87 12.51 -0.77 -8.38
N ARG A 88 13.29 -1.43 -9.26
CA ARG A 88 14.71 -1.09 -9.51
C ARG A 88 14.84 0.28 -10.14
N ASP A 89 13.93 0.62 -11.05
CA ASP A 89 13.80 1.94 -11.68
C ASP A 89 12.34 2.39 -11.58
N PRO A 90 11.94 3.08 -10.49
CA PRO A 90 10.57 3.53 -10.31
C PRO A 90 10.16 4.62 -11.32
N GLN A 91 11.10 5.39 -11.87
CA GLN A 91 10.78 6.45 -12.84
C GLN A 91 10.26 5.88 -14.16
N ARG A 92 10.76 4.73 -14.58
CA ARG A 92 10.26 4.02 -15.79
C ARG A 92 8.76 3.73 -15.70
N PHE A 93 8.23 3.51 -14.51
CA PHE A 93 6.85 3.10 -14.27
C PHE A 93 5.99 4.17 -13.59
N ALA A 94 6.45 5.42 -13.56
CA ALA A 94 5.75 6.51 -12.88
C ALA A 94 4.34 6.80 -13.45
N SER A 95 4.06 6.42 -14.71
CA SER A 95 2.74 6.57 -15.34
C SER A 95 1.89 5.29 -15.31
N ALA A 96 2.40 4.19 -14.75
CA ALA A 96 1.79 2.87 -14.90
C ALA A 96 0.37 2.76 -14.31
N THR A 97 0.01 3.61 -13.36
CA THR A 97 -1.35 3.63 -12.80
C THR A 97 -2.38 4.07 -13.84
N ASP A 98 -2.07 5.08 -14.64
CA ASP A 98 -2.97 5.65 -15.64
C ASP A 98 -2.73 5.09 -17.07
N ASP A 99 -1.50 4.66 -17.37
CA ASP A 99 -1.09 4.10 -18.65
C ASP A 99 -1.07 2.57 -18.60
N GLU A 100 -2.03 1.94 -19.26
CA GLU A 100 -2.14 0.48 -19.32
C GLU A 100 -0.96 -0.17 -20.02
N ALA A 101 -0.42 0.44 -21.08
CA ALA A 101 0.72 -0.11 -21.80
C ALA A 101 1.97 -0.11 -20.91
N CYS A 102 2.23 1.00 -20.22
CA CYS A 102 3.30 1.10 -19.22
C CYS A 102 3.10 0.07 -18.09
N ARG A 103 1.87 -0.10 -17.60
CA ARG A 103 1.54 -1.06 -16.56
C ARG A 103 1.79 -2.52 -17.00
N LYS A 104 1.42 -2.87 -18.22
CA LYS A 104 1.63 -4.22 -18.78
C LYS A 104 3.11 -4.54 -19.07
N ASP A 105 3.96 -3.53 -19.15
CA ASP A 105 5.41 -3.70 -19.36
C ASP A 105 6.15 -4.06 -18.06
N ILE A 106 5.51 -4.00 -16.90
CA ILE A 106 6.10 -4.40 -15.62
C ILE A 106 6.36 -5.90 -15.61
N GLN A 107 7.60 -6.29 -15.27
CA GLN A 107 8.05 -7.68 -15.16
C GLN A 107 8.57 -7.99 -13.75
N ASP A 108 8.59 -9.26 -13.36
CA ASP A 108 9.17 -9.68 -12.07
C ASP A 108 10.64 -9.24 -11.92
N SER A 109 11.40 -9.18 -13.03
CA SER A 109 12.78 -8.70 -13.05
C SER A 109 12.96 -7.22 -12.69
N ASP A 110 11.90 -6.40 -12.81
CA ASP A 110 11.92 -4.99 -12.44
C ASP A 110 11.78 -4.79 -10.93
N LEU A 111 11.45 -5.85 -10.20
CA LEU A 111 11.07 -5.80 -8.80
C LEU A 111 12.20 -6.26 -7.86
N VAL A 112 12.21 -5.69 -6.66
CA VAL A 112 13.08 -6.10 -5.55
C VAL A 112 12.21 -6.30 -4.31
N CYS A 113 12.24 -7.50 -3.75
CA CYS A 113 11.51 -7.81 -2.52
C CYS A 113 12.05 -6.98 -1.34
N LEU A 114 11.16 -6.46 -0.52
CA LEU A 114 11.49 -5.75 0.72
C LEU A 114 11.22 -6.69 1.90
N ASP A 115 12.12 -7.66 2.11
CA ASP A 115 11.94 -8.83 3.00
C ASP A 115 11.49 -8.52 4.42
N GLN A 116 11.78 -7.33 4.94
CA GLN A 116 11.42 -6.92 6.30
C GLN A 116 10.23 -5.93 6.34
N CYS A 117 9.57 -5.67 5.19
CA CYS A 117 8.53 -4.65 5.07
C CYS A 117 7.18 -5.23 4.62
N HIS A 118 6.94 -6.50 4.90
CA HIS A 118 5.67 -7.16 4.60
C HIS A 118 4.61 -6.79 5.63
N TYR A 119 3.34 -6.92 5.24
CA TYR A 119 2.23 -6.71 6.15
C TYR A 119 1.51 -8.03 6.43
N GLN A 120 1.04 -8.16 7.65
CA GLN A 120 0.02 -9.12 8.04
C GLN A 120 -1.31 -8.40 8.07
N VAL A 121 -2.32 -8.95 7.38
CA VAL A 121 -3.68 -8.40 7.32
C VAL A 121 -4.66 -9.41 7.86
N THR A 122 -5.56 -8.96 8.72
CA THR A 122 -6.63 -9.78 9.31
C THR A 122 -7.98 -9.10 9.12
N GLU A 123 -9.03 -9.89 8.93
CA GLU A 123 -10.39 -9.36 8.93
C GLU A 123 -10.77 -8.91 10.34
N LYS A 124 -11.33 -7.71 10.48
CA LYS A 124 -11.71 -7.12 11.75
C LYS A 124 -12.90 -6.18 11.58
N GLU A 125 -13.95 -6.39 12.38
CA GLU A 125 -15.13 -5.50 12.48
C GLU A 125 -15.78 -5.11 11.14
N GLY A 126 -15.87 -6.07 10.20
CA GLY A 126 -16.45 -5.86 8.86
C GLY A 126 -15.55 -5.13 7.88
N GLY A 127 -14.26 -5.13 8.13
CA GLY A 127 -13.20 -4.63 7.27
C GLY A 127 -11.90 -5.40 7.48
N TYR A 128 -10.77 -4.74 7.26
CA TYR A 128 -9.45 -5.35 7.41
C TYR A 128 -8.52 -4.41 8.19
N TYR A 129 -7.71 -4.99 9.05
CA TYR A 129 -6.60 -4.33 9.72
C TYR A 129 -5.30 -4.96 9.23
N GLY A 130 -4.37 -4.11 8.80
CA GLY A 130 -3.04 -4.52 8.38
C GLY A 130 -1.95 -3.77 9.14
N GLU A 131 -0.89 -4.47 9.48
CA GLU A 131 0.30 -3.90 10.11
C GLU A 131 1.56 -4.60 9.61
N ILE A 132 2.73 -3.97 9.78
CA ILE A 132 4.01 -4.64 9.52
C ILE A 132 4.00 -5.99 10.24
N GLU A 133 4.33 -7.06 9.51
CA GLU A 133 4.30 -8.43 10.02
C GLU A 133 5.13 -8.53 11.31
N PRO A 134 4.57 -9.07 12.40
CA PRO A 134 5.26 -9.23 13.67
C PRO A 134 6.62 -9.94 13.52
N GLY A 135 7.67 -9.34 14.08
CA GLY A 135 9.04 -9.83 13.95
C GLY A 135 9.84 -9.24 12.79
N CYS A 136 9.18 -8.58 11.82
CA CYS A 136 9.87 -7.83 10.78
C CYS A 136 10.40 -6.49 11.31
N ARG A 137 11.56 -6.09 10.78
CA ARG A 137 12.19 -4.79 11.08
C ARG A 137 12.37 -4.02 9.77
N CYS A 138 11.31 -3.39 9.32
CA CYS A 138 11.34 -2.55 8.11
C CYS A 138 12.15 -1.29 8.38
N ILE A 139 13.37 -1.23 7.86
CA ILE A 139 14.24 -0.05 8.00
C ILE A 139 13.91 0.96 6.92
N VAL A 140 13.67 2.20 7.32
CA VAL A 140 13.51 3.35 6.42
C VAL A 140 14.49 4.45 6.80
N HIS A 141 15.17 5.01 5.78
CA HIS A 141 16.06 6.14 5.95
C HIS A 141 15.26 7.43 5.84
N ARG A 142 15.26 8.24 6.88
CA ARG A 142 14.56 9.53 6.92
C ARG A 142 15.36 10.55 7.73
N ASP A 143 15.48 11.76 7.18
CA ASP A 143 16.17 12.90 7.82
C ASP A 143 17.61 12.55 8.28
N GLY A 144 18.32 11.75 7.44
CA GLY A 144 19.70 11.33 7.69
C GLY A 144 19.88 10.23 8.74
N LYS A 145 18.79 9.56 9.14
CA LYS A 145 18.82 8.46 10.13
C LYS A 145 18.04 7.26 9.65
N ASP A 146 18.50 6.08 10.03
CA ASP A 146 17.74 4.85 9.91
C ASP A 146 16.73 4.74 11.04
N THR A 147 15.50 4.38 10.70
CA THR A 147 14.43 4.13 11.67
C THR A 147 13.69 2.85 11.32
N VAL A 148 13.20 2.14 12.34
CA VAL A 148 12.28 1.01 12.15
C VAL A 148 10.90 1.55 11.93
N LEU A 149 10.32 1.24 10.78
CA LEU A 149 8.96 1.61 10.43
C LEU A 149 7.95 0.74 11.17
N MET A 150 7.08 1.37 11.92
CA MET A 150 5.84 0.81 12.42
C MET A 150 4.71 1.40 11.60
N SER A 151 4.13 0.59 10.72
CA SER A 151 3.06 1.03 9.81
C SER A 151 1.84 0.16 9.98
N SER A 152 0.66 0.79 9.97
CA SER A 152 -0.62 0.11 10.04
C SER A 152 -1.67 0.80 9.18
N PHE A 153 -2.68 0.04 8.78
CA PHE A 153 -3.85 0.57 8.10
C PHE A 153 -5.13 -0.14 8.56
N THR A 154 -6.24 0.59 8.47
CA THR A 154 -7.59 0.04 8.58
C THR A 154 -8.34 0.31 7.29
N LEU A 155 -8.86 -0.74 6.66
CA LEU A 155 -9.67 -0.68 5.45
C LEU A 155 -11.10 -1.08 5.83
N LYS A 156 -12.07 -0.15 5.70
CA LYS A 156 -13.47 -0.41 6.05
C LYS A 156 -14.41 0.33 5.11
N GLY A 157 -15.30 -0.42 4.45
CA GLY A 157 -16.19 0.15 3.44
C GLY A 157 -15.39 0.86 2.35
N GLU A 158 -15.60 2.16 2.19
CA GLU A 158 -14.91 2.97 1.19
C GLU A 158 -13.79 3.84 1.77
N SER A 159 -13.30 3.52 2.96
CA SER A 159 -12.27 4.31 3.64
C SER A 159 -11.02 3.49 3.95
N ILE A 160 -9.87 4.15 3.89
CA ILE A 160 -8.59 3.66 4.39
C ILE A 160 -8.05 4.68 5.38
N GLU A 161 -7.70 4.22 6.57
CA GLU A 161 -6.93 4.99 7.56
C GLU A 161 -5.53 4.42 7.64
N THR A 162 -4.48 5.26 7.63
CA THR A 162 -3.09 4.81 7.70
C THR A 162 -2.32 5.56 8.76
N LEU A 163 -1.40 4.86 9.43
CA LEU A 163 -0.53 5.46 10.42
C LEU A 163 0.89 4.90 10.32
N ASP A 164 1.84 5.77 9.98
CA ASP A 164 3.27 5.47 9.94
C ASP A 164 4.00 6.12 11.11
N ARG A 165 4.89 5.36 11.76
CA ARG A 165 5.78 5.83 12.84
C ARG A 165 7.17 5.29 12.61
N GLY A 166 8.19 6.08 12.90
CA GLY A 166 9.58 5.63 12.92
C GLY A 166 10.11 5.55 14.33
N HIS A 167 10.76 4.45 14.65
CA HIS A 167 11.39 4.20 15.93
C HIS A 167 12.90 4.03 15.75
N ASP A 168 13.67 4.46 16.72
CA ASP A 168 15.11 4.22 16.77
C ASP A 168 15.40 2.72 16.80
N PRO A 169 16.32 2.21 15.96
CA PRO A 169 16.60 0.78 15.88
C PRO A 169 17.20 0.16 17.14
N GLU A 170 17.86 0.96 18.00
CA GLU A 170 18.56 0.49 19.21
C GLU A 170 17.74 0.73 20.48
N THR A 171 17.18 1.95 20.63
CA THR A 171 16.48 2.35 21.85
C THR A 171 14.98 2.08 21.77
N ASN A 172 14.43 1.84 20.58
CA ASN A 172 13.00 1.75 20.29
C ASN A 172 12.21 3.02 20.66
N GLU A 173 12.90 4.14 20.89
CA GLU A 173 12.25 5.42 21.10
C GLU A 173 11.63 5.92 19.79
N ARG A 174 10.47 6.57 19.89
CA ARG A 174 9.78 7.12 18.71
C ARG A 174 10.53 8.34 18.18
N CYS A 175 11.04 8.24 16.96
CA CYS A 175 11.75 9.33 16.27
C CYS A 175 10.79 10.28 15.54
N TRP A 176 9.78 9.71 14.86
CA TRP A 176 8.79 10.48 14.11
C TRP A 176 7.45 9.78 14.04
N VAL A 177 6.40 10.56 13.83
CA VAL A 177 5.01 10.11 13.62
C VAL A 177 4.26 11.24 12.91
N SER A 178 3.15 10.93 12.25
CA SER A 178 2.16 11.97 11.92
C SER A 178 1.68 12.64 13.21
N ILE A 179 2.04 13.91 13.39
CA ILE A 179 1.77 14.67 14.63
C ILE A 179 0.26 14.79 14.88
N ALA A 180 -0.52 14.86 13.81
CA ALA A 180 -1.97 15.05 13.86
C ALA A 180 -2.76 13.72 13.85
N GLY A 181 -2.09 12.57 13.90
CA GLY A 181 -2.72 11.26 13.90
C GLY A 181 -2.74 10.58 12.54
N GLU A 182 -3.77 9.77 12.30
CA GLU A 182 -3.91 8.95 11.11
C GLU A 182 -4.30 9.78 9.89
N PHE A 183 -3.75 9.40 8.73
CA PHE A 183 -4.28 9.86 7.45
C PHE A 183 -5.57 9.11 7.14
N ARG A 184 -6.62 9.84 6.74
CA ARG A 184 -7.95 9.31 6.43
C ARG A 184 -8.30 9.56 4.98
N PHE A 185 -8.42 8.47 4.23
CA PHE A 185 -8.70 8.50 2.81
C PHE A 185 -10.10 7.98 2.53
N GLN A 186 -10.81 8.63 1.60
CA GLN A 186 -12.08 8.17 1.05
C GLN A 186 -11.86 7.69 -0.38
N ARG A 187 -12.50 6.59 -0.77
CA ARG A 187 -12.43 6.07 -2.13
C ARG A 187 -13.18 6.98 -3.08
N ILE A 188 -12.52 7.41 -4.14
CA ILE A 188 -13.08 8.26 -5.20
C ILE A 188 -13.29 7.51 -6.53
N ALA A 189 -12.60 6.38 -6.71
CA ALA A 189 -12.83 5.46 -7.83
C ALA A 189 -12.57 4.01 -7.39
N SER A 190 -13.33 3.07 -7.95
CA SER A 190 -13.16 1.63 -7.71
C SER A 190 -12.62 0.95 -8.98
N TRP A 191 -11.64 0.05 -8.79
CA TRP A 191 -11.07 -0.80 -9.84
C TRP A 191 -11.27 -2.30 -9.52
N SER A 192 -12.26 -2.61 -8.72
CA SER A 192 -12.60 -3.99 -8.33
C SER A 192 -12.99 -4.89 -9.50
N ASN A 193 -13.51 -4.29 -10.58
CA ASN A 193 -13.86 -5.02 -11.81
C ASN A 193 -12.63 -5.49 -12.61
N ASP A 194 -11.46 -4.91 -12.34
CA ASP A 194 -10.20 -5.29 -12.99
C ASP A 194 -9.52 -6.48 -12.27
N ILE A 195 -10.12 -7.00 -11.18
CA ILE A 195 -9.59 -8.15 -10.45
C ILE A 195 -10.06 -9.42 -11.16
N PRO A 196 -9.16 -10.35 -11.53
CA PRO A 196 -9.54 -11.61 -12.15
C PRO A 196 -10.55 -12.38 -11.32
N ALA A 197 -11.57 -12.92 -11.98
CA ALA A 197 -12.51 -13.82 -11.32
C ALA A 197 -11.79 -15.08 -10.84
N THR A 198 -12.18 -15.62 -9.68
CA THR A 198 -11.68 -16.89 -9.11
C THR A 198 -12.17 -18.10 -9.91
#